data_fcca355fdc7b9f3288419ddbf27541ee
#
_entry.id   fcca355fdc7b9f3288419ddbf27541ee
#
_cell.length_a   1.000
_cell.length_b   1.000
_cell.length_c   1.000
_cell.angle_alpha   90.00
_cell.angle_beta   90.00
_cell.angle_gamma   90.00
#
_symmetry.space_group_name_H-M   'P 1'
#
loop_
_entity.id
_entity.type
_entity.pdbx_description
1 polymer ?
#
loop_
_entity_poly.entity_id
_entity_poly.type
_entity_poly.pdbx_seq_one_letter_code
_entity_poly.pdbx_strand_id
1 'polypeptide(L)'
;MNATIPRLVPRVLTEGPVLTALRAEVRAFLAEQLAAGAFVPGVDTWLTRWDVGFTRALAARGWLGMVVPREYGGQGRSFLERFVVTEELLVAGAPVAAHWIAERQIGPSLLRFGTEEQKQAFLPRISAGEMFWGIGMSEPD
;
A
#
# COMPACT_ATOMS: atom_id res chain seq x y z
N MET A 1 7.78 -45.89 -13.59
CA MET A 1 8.25 -45.17 -12.41
C MET A 1 7.33 -43.96 -12.21
N ASN A 2 6.40 -44.00 -11.25
CA ASN A 2 5.56 -42.84 -10.92
C ASN A 2 6.39 -41.91 -10.05
N ALA A 3 6.85 -40.81 -10.64
CA ALA A 3 7.46 -39.72 -9.83
C ALA A 3 6.38 -39.08 -9.00
N THR A 4 6.37 -39.30 -7.70
CA THR A 4 5.49 -38.59 -6.76
C THR A 4 5.97 -37.16 -6.69
N ILE A 5 5.19 -36.23 -7.27
CA ILE A 5 5.45 -34.78 -7.14
C ILE A 5 5.30 -34.43 -5.66
N PRO A 6 6.33 -33.86 -5.02
CA PRO A 6 6.22 -33.44 -3.63
C PRO A 6 5.06 -32.47 -3.47
N ARG A 7 4.16 -32.73 -2.53
CA ARG A 7 3.05 -31.83 -2.23
C ARG A 7 3.65 -30.51 -1.71
N LEU A 8 3.52 -29.45 -2.49
CA LEU A 8 3.85 -28.10 -2.07
C LEU A 8 2.87 -27.73 -0.94
N VAL A 9 3.31 -27.85 0.30
CA VAL A 9 2.58 -27.32 1.44
C VAL A 9 3.10 -25.91 1.66
N PRO A 10 2.26 -24.88 1.46
CA PRO A 10 2.66 -23.51 1.76
C PRO A 10 3.09 -23.41 3.22
N ARG A 11 4.21 -22.74 3.49
CA ARG A 11 4.56 -22.39 4.87
C ARG A 11 3.47 -21.46 5.40
N VAL A 12 2.76 -21.88 6.41
CA VAL A 12 1.89 -21.00 7.19
C VAL A 12 2.82 -20.02 7.93
N LEU A 13 2.86 -18.76 7.49
CA LEU A 13 3.56 -17.72 8.21
C LEU A 13 2.71 -17.39 9.45
N THR A 14 3.19 -17.77 10.61
CA THR A 14 2.59 -17.32 11.87
C THR A 14 2.97 -15.87 12.07
N GLU A 15 1.99 -14.96 12.06
CA GLU A 15 2.21 -13.55 12.34
C GLU A 15 2.67 -13.36 13.77
N GLY A 16 3.76 -12.62 13.94
CA GLY A 16 4.21 -12.19 15.25
C GLY A 16 3.27 -11.12 15.85
N PRO A 17 3.38 -10.84 17.17
CA PRO A 17 2.46 -9.95 17.87
C PRO A 17 2.37 -8.53 17.27
N VAL A 18 3.45 -8.02 16.71
CA VAL A 18 3.49 -6.69 16.06
C VAL A 18 2.58 -6.65 14.83
N LEU A 19 2.65 -7.66 13.96
CA LEU A 19 1.83 -7.72 12.74
C LEU A 19 0.36 -7.97 13.10
N THR A 20 0.09 -8.83 14.09
CA THR A 20 -1.26 -9.08 14.59
C THR A 20 -1.91 -7.80 15.14
N ALA A 21 -1.17 -7.02 15.93
CA ALA A 21 -1.65 -5.74 16.46
C ALA A 21 -1.92 -4.73 15.33
N LEU A 22 -1.00 -4.61 14.38
CA LEU A 22 -1.18 -3.74 13.20
C LEU A 22 -2.42 -4.14 12.40
N ARG A 23 -2.64 -5.42 12.17
CA ARG A 23 -3.82 -5.93 11.48
C ARG A 23 -5.11 -5.53 12.19
N ALA A 24 -5.15 -5.68 13.51
CA ALA A 24 -6.30 -5.29 14.32
C ALA A 24 -6.57 -3.77 14.22
N GLU A 25 -5.51 -2.95 14.23
CA GLU A 25 -5.61 -1.50 14.09
C GLU A 25 -6.19 -1.11 12.70
N VAL A 26 -5.69 -1.72 11.62
CA VAL A 26 -6.19 -1.47 10.27
C VAL A 26 -7.65 -1.88 10.12
N ARG A 27 -8.03 -3.03 10.66
CA ARG A 27 -9.43 -3.49 10.64
C ARG A 27 -10.36 -2.55 11.40
N ALA A 28 -9.95 -2.07 12.57
CA ALA A 28 -10.73 -1.11 13.34
C ALA A 28 -10.95 0.19 12.56
N PHE A 29 -9.89 0.75 11.96
CA PHE A 29 -9.99 1.91 11.08
C PHE A 29 -10.94 1.68 9.91
N LEU A 30 -10.82 0.55 9.21
CA LEU A 30 -11.68 0.23 8.07
C LEU A 30 -13.15 0.10 8.49
N ALA A 31 -13.42 -0.51 9.65
CA ALA A 31 -14.76 -0.60 10.21
C ALA A 31 -15.34 0.79 10.53
N GLU A 32 -14.55 1.70 11.11
CA GLU A 32 -14.93 3.09 11.35
C GLU A 32 -15.26 3.82 10.04
N GLN A 33 -14.40 3.68 9.01
CA GLN A 33 -14.61 4.33 7.71
C GLN A 33 -15.87 3.80 7.00
N LEU A 34 -16.12 2.50 7.06
CA LEU A 34 -17.33 1.88 6.51
C LEU A 34 -18.58 2.35 7.24
N ALA A 35 -18.56 2.39 8.58
CA ALA A 35 -19.68 2.84 9.39
C ALA A 35 -20.01 4.33 9.15
N ALA A 36 -18.98 5.15 8.87
CA ALA A 36 -19.12 6.55 8.49
C ALA A 36 -19.57 6.77 7.05
N GLY A 37 -19.70 5.70 6.24
CA GLY A 37 -20.04 5.81 4.82
C GLY A 37 -18.94 6.45 3.97
N ALA A 38 -17.68 6.44 4.43
CA ALA A 38 -16.57 7.07 3.74
C ALA A 38 -16.24 6.40 2.41
N PHE A 39 -16.57 5.14 2.24
CA PHE A 39 -16.46 4.43 0.97
C PHE A 39 -17.46 3.27 0.88
N VAL A 40 -17.71 2.84 -0.35
CA VAL A 40 -18.47 1.60 -0.65
C VAL A 40 -17.46 0.55 -1.10
N PRO A 41 -17.44 -0.65 -0.49
CA PRO A 41 -16.56 -1.73 -0.89
C PRO A 41 -16.67 -2.07 -2.38
N GLY A 42 -15.56 -2.34 -3.02
CA GLY A 42 -15.51 -2.69 -4.45
C GLY A 42 -14.48 -3.75 -4.74
N VAL A 43 -14.53 -4.28 -5.97
CA VAL A 43 -13.49 -5.14 -6.54
C VAL A 43 -12.58 -4.28 -7.43
N ASP A 44 -11.32 -4.72 -7.62
CA ASP A 44 -10.31 -4.04 -8.43
C ASP A 44 -10.11 -2.56 -8.04
N THR A 45 -10.26 -2.25 -6.77
CA THR A 45 -10.25 -0.88 -6.24
C THR A 45 -8.93 -0.16 -6.45
N TRP A 46 -7.85 -0.89 -6.67
CA TRP A 46 -6.53 -0.37 -7.00
C TRP A 46 -6.45 0.25 -8.42
N LEU A 47 -7.44 -0.04 -9.30
CA LEU A 47 -7.59 0.57 -10.62
C LEU A 47 -8.83 1.47 -10.71
N THR A 48 -9.91 1.13 -10.01
CA THR A 48 -11.24 1.65 -10.29
C THR A 48 -11.77 2.65 -9.26
N ARG A 49 -11.17 2.71 -8.06
CA ARG A 49 -11.68 3.53 -6.95
C ARG A 49 -10.66 4.57 -6.53
N TRP A 50 -10.81 5.77 -7.08
CA TRP A 50 -9.98 6.94 -6.79
C TRP A 50 -10.59 7.76 -5.66
N ASP A 51 -9.88 7.87 -4.52
CA ASP A 51 -10.31 8.67 -3.38
C ASP A 51 -9.10 9.33 -2.69
N VAL A 52 -9.01 10.63 -2.84
CA VAL A 52 -7.93 11.45 -2.24
C VAL A 52 -8.13 11.61 -0.74
N GLY A 53 -9.38 11.74 -0.29
CA GLY A 53 -9.71 11.88 1.13
C GLY A 53 -9.32 10.65 1.93
N PHE A 54 -9.69 9.48 1.42
CA PHE A 54 -9.29 8.20 2.01
C PHE A 54 -7.77 8.00 1.99
N THR A 55 -7.11 8.36 0.88
CA THR A 55 -5.64 8.31 0.78
C THR A 55 -4.97 9.18 1.84
N ARG A 56 -5.45 10.40 2.09
CA ARG A 56 -4.94 11.28 3.14
C ARG A 56 -5.20 10.73 4.55
N ALA A 57 -6.34 10.07 4.76
CA ALA A 57 -6.62 9.39 6.02
C ALA A 57 -5.63 8.25 6.31
N LEU A 58 -5.23 7.49 5.28
CA LEU A 58 -4.16 6.49 5.40
C LEU A 58 -2.80 7.13 5.70
N ALA A 59 -2.46 8.23 5.02
CA ALA A 59 -1.22 8.96 5.26
C ALA A 59 -1.14 9.47 6.71
N ALA A 60 -2.22 10.01 7.26
CA ALA A 60 -2.31 10.47 8.64
C ALA A 60 -2.08 9.35 9.67
N ARG A 61 -2.36 8.09 9.32
CA ARG A 61 -2.05 6.89 10.12
C ARG A 61 -0.62 6.36 9.91
N GLY A 62 0.15 6.97 9.01
CA GLY A 62 1.49 6.48 8.62
C GLY A 62 1.44 5.17 7.81
N TRP A 63 0.36 4.94 7.08
CA TRP A 63 0.17 3.74 6.24
C TRP A 63 0.46 3.99 4.77
N LEU A 64 0.92 5.18 4.42
CA LEU A 64 1.59 5.48 3.15
C LEU A 64 3.09 5.72 3.38
N GLY A 65 3.88 5.48 2.36
CA GLY A 65 5.33 5.59 2.47
C GLY A 65 5.94 4.68 3.53
N MET A 66 5.27 3.58 3.89
CA MET A 66 5.68 2.72 5.00
C MET A 66 7.12 2.23 4.88
N VAL A 67 7.56 1.86 3.68
CA VAL A 67 8.93 1.35 3.41
C VAL A 67 9.89 2.44 2.94
N VAL A 68 9.41 3.66 2.75
CA VAL A 68 10.26 4.81 2.43
C VAL A 68 11.06 5.20 3.67
N PRO A 69 12.38 5.44 3.56
CA PRO A 69 13.20 5.90 4.67
C PRO A 69 12.68 7.20 5.28
N ARG A 70 12.91 7.39 6.57
CA ARG A 70 12.44 8.57 7.32
C ARG A 70 13.04 9.87 6.81
N GLU A 71 14.27 9.84 6.31
CA GLU A 71 14.95 10.98 5.71
C GLU A 71 14.23 11.54 4.47
N TYR A 72 13.39 10.72 3.82
CA TYR A 72 12.54 11.12 2.70
C TYR A 72 11.04 11.22 3.09
N GLY A 73 10.74 11.44 4.36
CA GLY A 73 9.37 11.61 4.85
C GLY A 73 8.54 10.34 4.97
N GLY A 74 9.17 9.16 4.83
CA GLY A 74 8.51 7.87 5.02
C GLY A 74 8.53 7.38 6.46
N GLN A 75 8.05 6.16 6.67
CA GLN A 75 7.93 5.55 7.99
C GLN A 75 9.10 4.62 8.35
N GLY A 76 9.89 4.16 7.37
CA GLY A 76 10.98 3.21 7.58
C GLY A 76 10.53 1.87 8.15
N ARG A 77 9.31 1.46 7.85
CA ARG A 77 8.74 0.17 8.29
C ARG A 77 9.14 -0.98 7.35
N SER A 78 8.88 -2.19 7.80
CA SER A 78 9.17 -3.40 7.03
C SER A 78 8.17 -3.63 5.89
N PHE A 79 8.59 -4.41 4.89
CA PHE A 79 7.69 -4.87 3.82
C PHE A 79 6.55 -5.76 4.33
N LEU A 80 6.75 -6.50 5.44
CA LEU A 80 5.70 -7.32 6.05
C LEU A 80 4.62 -6.45 6.69
N GLU A 81 4.98 -5.36 7.36
CA GLU A 81 3.99 -4.42 7.89
C GLU A 81 3.19 -3.77 6.76
N ARG A 82 3.86 -3.33 5.68
CA ARG A 82 3.16 -2.82 4.50
C ARG A 82 2.25 -3.87 3.86
N PHE A 83 2.67 -5.13 3.81
CA PHE A 83 1.86 -6.23 3.30
C PHE A 83 0.57 -6.39 4.09
N VAL A 84 0.65 -6.40 5.43
CA VAL A 84 -0.53 -6.51 6.30
C VAL A 84 -1.53 -5.38 6.06
N VAL A 85 -1.06 -4.13 6.00
CA VAL A 85 -1.93 -2.98 5.71
C VAL A 85 -2.59 -3.14 4.35
N THR A 86 -1.82 -3.50 3.33
CA THR A 86 -2.33 -3.68 1.97
C THR A 86 -3.39 -4.76 1.87
N GLU A 87 -3.11 -5.91 2.48
CA GLU A 87 -4.02 -7.05 2.47
C GLU A 87 -5.38 -6.66 3.07
N GLU A 88 -5.39 -6.00 4.22
CA GLU A 88 -6.63 -5.56 4.87
C GLU A 88 -7.40 -4.52 4.03
N LEU A 89 -6.69 -3.56 3.42
CA LEU A 89 -7.31 -2.58 2.52
C LEU A 89 -8.00 -3.26 1.33
N LEU A 90 -7.35 -4.23 0.70
CA LEU A 90 -7.89 -4.96 -0.43
C LEU A 90 -9.03 -5.90 -0.03
N VAL A 91 -8.93 -6.59 1.10
CA VAL A 91 -10.02 -7.43 1.64
C VAL A 91 -11.26 -6.61 1.93
N ALA A 92 -11.10 -5.39 2.46
CA ALA A 92 -12.22 -4.48 2.70
C ALA A 92 -12.77 -3.82 1.42
N GLY A 93 -12.14 -4.02 0.26
CA GLY A 93 -12.51 -3.34 -0.97
C GLY A 93 -12.36 -1.81 -0.89
N ALA A 94 -11.37 -1.33 -0.16
CA ALA A 94 -11.15 0.08 0.08
C ALA A 94 -10.63 0.82 -1.17
N PRO A 95 -10.90 2.14 -1.33
CA PRO A 95 -10.54 2.91 -2.52
C PRO A 95 -9.05 3.30 -2.50
N VAL A 96 -8.20 2.45 -3.08
CA VAL A 96 -6.73 2.61 -3.01
C VAL A 96 -6.09 3.13 -4.31
N ALA A 97 -6.85 3.36 -5.38
CA ALA A 97 -6.28 3.70 -6.69
C ALA A 97 -5.45 5.00 -6.67
N ALA A 98 -5.84 6.00 -5.87
CA ALA A 98 -5.17 7.30 -5.87
C ALA A 98 -3.68 7.22 -5.50
N HIS A 99 -3.32 6.40 -4.52
CA HIS A 99 -1.93 6.25 -4.06
C HIS A 99 -1.21 5.02 -4.63
N TRP A 100 -1.95 4.09 -5.27
CA TRP A 100 -1.41 2.77 -5.62
C TRP A 100 -0.13 2.83 -6.46
N ILE A 101 -0.15 3.57 -7.56
CA ILE A 101 1.00 3.68 -8.46
C ILE A 101 2.14 4.44 -7.80
N ALA A 102 1.83 5.58 -7.18
CA ALA A 102 2.83 6.43 -6.54
C ALA A 102 3.61 5.68 -5.45
N GLU A 103 2.88 5.01 -4.55
CA GLU A 103 3.47 4.35 -3.37
C GLU A 103 4.17 3.02 -3.73
N ARG A 104 3.61 2.26 -4.69
CA ARG A 104 4.07 0.89 -4.94
C ARG A 104 5.06 0.74 -6.07
N GLN A 105 5.05 1.64 -7.02
CA GLN A 105 5.90 1.57 -8.22
C GLN A 105 6.86 2.75 -8.28
N ILE A 106 6.35 3.96 -8.20
CA ILE A 106 7.19 5.16 -8.34
C ILE A 106 8.10 5.37 -7.13
N GLY A 107 7.57 5.24 -5.91
CA GLY A 107 8.38 5.37 -4.69
C GLY A 107 9.60 4.45 -4.66
N PRO A 108 9.44 3.12 -4.83
CA PRO A 108 10.56 2.19 -4.93
C PRO A 108 11.51 2.48 -6.10
N SER A 109 11.00 2.92 -7.25
CA SER A 109 11.82 3.27 -8.41
C SER A 109 12.67 4.52 -8.14
N LEU A 110 12.09 5.54 -7.51
CA LEU A 110 12.82 6.74 -7.07
C LEU A 110 13.90 6.40 -6.05
N LEU A 111 13.60 5.54 -5.06
CA LEU A 111 14.59 5.12 -4.07
C LEU A 111 15.78 4.42 -4.72
N ARG A 112 15.54 3.63 -5.75
CA ARG A 112 16.58 2.83 -6.41
C ARG A 112 17.35 3.59 -7.49
N PHE A 113 16.69 4.43 -8.26
CA PHE A 113 17.24 5.02 -9.49
C PHE A 113 17.18 6.55 -9.53
N GLY A 114 16.41 7.18 -8.64
CA GLY A 114 16.26 8.63 -8.62
C GLY A 114 17.52 9.34 -8.11
N THR A 115 17.73 10.57 -8.58
CA THR A 115 18.72 11.46 -7.99
C THR A 115 18.31 11.89 -6.58
N GLU A 116 19.22 12.45 -5.80
CA GLU A 116 18.89 12.90 -4.45
C GLU A 116 17.82 14.01 -4.48
N GLU A 117 17.91 14.92 -5.42
CA GLU A 117 16.93 15.99 -5.63
C GLU A 117 15.54 15.43 -5.94
N GLN A 118 15.46 14.38 -6.77
CA GLN A 118 14.19 13.71 -7.08
C GLN A 118 13.59 13.01 -5.86
N LYS A 119 14.43 12.33 -5.07
CA LYS A 119 13.97 11.67 -3.84
C LYS A 119 13.41 12.69 -2.85
N GLN A 120 14.12 13.78 -2.60
CA GLN A 120 13.72 14.85 -1.69
C GLN A 120 12.45 15.59 -2.19
N ALA A 121 12.31 15.76 -3.51
CA ALA A 121 11.17 16.46 -4.07
C ALA A 121 9.88 15.63 -4.06
N PHE A 122 9.96 14.33 -4.30
CA PHE A 122 8.79 13.51 -4.58
C PHE A 122 8.37 12.58 -3.44
N LEU A 123 9.32 11.91 -2.78
CA LEU A 123 8.99 10.87 -1.78
C LEU A 123 8.21 11.40 -0.57
N PRO A 124 8.52 12.59 0.01
CA PRO A 124 7.73 13.12 1.10
C PRO A 124 6.27 13.35 0.72
N ARG A 125 6.02 13.89 -0.48
CA ARG A 125 4.67 14.18 -0.99
C ARG A 125 3.88 12.92 -1.32
N ILE A 126 4.55 11.88 -1.83
CA ILE A 126 3.96 10.54 -2.03
C ILE A 126 3.55 9.96 -0.67
N SER A 127 4.43 10.01 0.33
CA SER A 127 4.17 9.50 1.68
C SER A 127 3.06 10.26 2.41
N ALA A 128 2.88 11.55 2.12
CA ALA A 128 1.81 12.38 2.66
C ALA A 128 0.47 12.21 1.91
N GLY A 129 0.41 11.44 0.82
CA GLY A 129 -0.80 11.29 0.01
C GLY A 129 -1.18 12.58 -0.75
N GLU A 130 -0.17 13.38 -1.12
CA GLU A 130 -0.33 14.67 -1.81
C GLU A 130 0.11 14.63 -3.26
N MET A 131 0.74 13.55 -3.70
CA MET A 131 1.22 13.38 -5.05
C MET A 131 0.78 12.05 -5.63
N PHE A 132 0.16 12.11 -6.79
CA PHE A 132 -0.41 10.97 -7.50
C PHE A 132 0.31 10.76 -8.83
N TRP A 133 0.42 9.51 -9.25
CA TRP A 133 1.14 9.13 -10.46
C TRP A 133 0.31 8.18 -11.30
N GLY A 134 0.46 8.28 -12.60
CA GLY A 134 -0.03 7.31 -13.58
C GLY A 134 1.13 6.66 -14.33
N ILE A 135 0.87 5.53 -14.97
CA ILE A 135 1.80 4.85 -15.86
C ILE A 135 1.18 4.78 -17.24
N GLY A 136 1.90 5.27 -18.24
CA GLY A 136 1.61 5.06 -19.66
C GLY A 136 2.59 4.02 -20.21
N MET A 137 2.09 2.79 -20.46
CA MET A 137 2.93 1.68 -20.93
C MET A 137 2.58 1.19 -22.32
N SER A 138 1.34 1.38 -22.73
CA SER A 138 0.84 0.91 -24.03
C SER A 138 0.25 2.10 -24.77
N GLU A 139 0.63 2.28 -26.02
CA GLU A 139 0.04 3.25 -26.91
C GLU A 139 -0.79 2.50 -27.97
N PRO A 140 -1.94 3.03 -28.39
CA PRO A 140 -2.66 2.47 -29.53
C PRO A 140 -1.81 2.64 -30.79
N ASP A 141 -1.76 1.60 -31.62
CA ASP A 141 -1.13 1.62 -32.95
C ASP A 141 -1.85 2.57 -33.92
#